data_e0e230a65f2b49b0faf29320983c1752
#
_entry.id   e0e230a65f2b49b0faf29320983c1752
#
_cell.length_a   1.000
_cell.length_b   1.000
_cell.length_c   1.000
_cell.angle_alpha   90.00
_cell.angle_beta   90.00
_cell.angle_gamma   90.00
#
_symmetry.space_group_name_H-M   'P 1'
#
loop_
_entity.id
_entity.type
_entity.pdbx_description
1 polymer ?
#
loop_
_entity_poly.entity_id
_entity_poly.type
_entity_poly.pdbx_seq_one_letter_code
_entity_poly.pdbx_strand_id
1 'polypeptide(L)'
;NGYVHSNGRVGVLIAMKYGKDSSKNACVELAKSICMHAAAMKPQVLSYTELDSEFIQKEKVAIIAELKKENEELQRLGKPLHKIPEYISRSELNESVLKAKEVQLREDLKAQGKPEQIWDKILPGQMERFIADSTLLDQRMTLLGQFYVMDDKKTIAQVLDSKSQELNDSIEIVEYVRFELGEGIEKKVEDFAAEVAAQMQ
;
A
#
# COMPACT_ATOMS: atom_id res chain seq x y z
N ASN A 1 6.33 18.48 -5.59
CA ASN A 1 7.47 18.53 -4.67
C ASN A 1 8.39 17.36 -4.91
N GLY A 2 9.66 17.47 -4.48
CA GLY A 2 10.64 16.42 -4.63
C GLY A 2 11.48 16.23 -3.38
N TYR A 3 12.08 15.03 -3.29
CA TYR A 3 13.02 14.65 -2.24
C TYR A 3 14.15 13.82 -2.82
N VAL A 4 15.38 14.16 -2.47
CA VAL A 4 16.55 13.34 -2.78
C VAL A 4 17.12 12.83 -1.45
N HIS A 5 17.28 11.52 -1.35
CA HIS A 5 17.82 10.89 -0.15
C HIS A 5 19.30 11.30 0.06
N SER A 6 19.74 11.36 1.31
CA SER A 6 21.06 11.89 1.69
C SER A 6 22.27 11.23 0.98
N ASN A 7 22.12 9.97 0.56
CA ASN A 7 23.15 9.24 -0.20
C ASN A 7 23.15 9.56 -1.71
N GLY A 8 22.25 10.43 -2.19
CA GLY A 8 22.11 10.81 -3.60
C GLY A 8 21.63 9.69 -4.55
N ARG A 9 21.24 8.50 -4.01
CA ARG A 9 20.91 7.32 -4.82
C ARG A 9 19.42 7.13 -5.07
N VAL A 10 18.56 7.80 -4.32
CA VAL A 10 17.10 7.72 -4.44
C VAL A 10 16.54 9.12 -4.55
N GLY A 11 15.76 9.37 -5.58
CA GLY A 11 14.98 10.58 -5.79
C GLY A 11 13.50 10.26 -5.92
N VAL A 12 12.64 11.11 -5.36
CA VAL A 12 11.18 10.99 -5.46
C VAL A 12 10.59 12.32 -5.87
N LEU A 13 9.66 12.30 -6.81
CA LEU A 13 8.85 13.45 -7.22
C LEU A 13 7.37 13.13 -7.03
N ILE A 14 6.62 14.06 -6.47
CA ILE A 14 5.17 13.98 -6.30
C ILE A 14 4.53 15.26 -6.81
N ALA A 15 3.56 15.12 -7.72
CA ALA A 15 2.66 16.19 -8.11
C ALA A 15 1.38 16.09 -7.28
N MET A 16 1.03 17.17 -6.57
CA MET A 16 -0.15 17.26 -5.72
C MET A 16 -1.06 18.37 -6.24
N LYS A 17 -2.34 18.07 -6.34
CA LYS A 17 -3.39 19.02 -6.72
C LYS A 17 -4.19 19.42 -5.48
N TYR A 18 -4.53 20.70 -5.41
CA TYR A 18 -5.38 21.30 -4.37
C TYR A 18 -6.26 22.39 -4.99
N GLY A 19 -7.39 22.67 -4.35
CA GLY A 19 -8.39 23.63 -4.88
C GLY A 19 -8.17 25.07 -4.43
N LYS A 20 -7.52 25.31 -3.28
CA LYS A 20 -7.40 26.64 -2.65
C LYS A 20 -5.95 27.04 -2.45
N ASP A 21 -5.59 28.28 -2.79
CA ASP A 21 -4.22 28.80 -2.56
C ASP A 21 -3.82 28.78 -1.09
N SER A 22 -4.77 28.89 -0.16
CA SER A 22 -4.51 28.78 1.29
C SER A 22 -3.96 27.41 1.71
N SER A 23 -4.25 26.34 0.95
CA SER A 23 -3.79 24.98 1.19
C SER A 23 -2.36 24.73 0.71
N LYS A 24 -1.78 25.63 -0.08
CA LYS A 24 -0.49 25.46 -0.76
C LYS A 24 0.62 25.05 0.18
N ASN A 25 0.84 25.77 1.27
CA ASN A 25 1.95 25.51 2.18
C ASN A 25 1.80 24.16 2.87
N ALA A 26 0.60 23.82 3.34
CA ALA A 26 0.30 22.52 3.95
C ALA A 26 0.48 21.37 2.95
N CYS A 27 0.08 21.55 1.68
CA CYS A 27 0.30 20.58 0.61
C CYS A 27 1.78 20.40 0.29
N VAL A 28 2.59 21.46 0.31
CA VAL A 28 4.04 21.38 0.08
C VAL A 28 4.73 20.57 1.18
N GLU A 29 4.38 20.81 2.44
CA GLU A 29 4.94 20.06 3.58
C GLU A 29 4.49 18.58 3.55
N LEU A 30 3.22 18.34 3.30
CA LEU A 30 2.70 16.98 3.18
C LEU A 30 3.35 16.21 2.02
N ALA A 31 3.47 16.84 0.85
CA ALA A 31 4.13 16.24 -0.31
C ALA A 31 5.59 15.87 -0.02
N LYS A 32 6.34 16.75 0.67
CA LYS A 32 7.72 16.46 1.07
C LYS A 32 7.82 15.26 2.00
N SER A 33 6.93 15.17 2.96
CA SER A 33 6.87 14.08 3.93
C SER A 33 6.47 12.75 3.26
N ILE A 34 5.53 12.79 2.29
CA ILE A 34 5.17 11.61 1.49
C ILE A 34 6.32 11.21 0.54
N CYS A 35 7.09 12.15 -0.03
CA CYS A 35 8.30 11.82 -0.78
C CYS A 35 9.33 11.06 0.08
N MET A 36 9.53 11.44 1.34
CA MET A 36 10.41 10.72 2.26
C MET A 36 9.89 9.31 2.55
N HIS A 37 8.58 9.18 2.77
CA HIS A 37 7.93 7.86 2.90
C HIS A 37 8.18 6.98 1.67
N ALA A 38 7.92 7.49 0.47
CA ALA A 38 8.09 6.75 -0.77
C ALA A 38 9.55 6.36 -1.06
N ALA A 39 10.51 7.19 -0.64
CA ALA A 39 11.94 6.84 -0.72
C ALA A 39 12.28 5.64 0.16
N ALA A 40 11.67 5.53 1.34
CA ALA A 40 11.88 4.44 2.30
C ALA A 40 11.10 3.18 1.93
N MET A 41 9.81 3.32 1.62
CA MET A 41 8.87 2.19 1.43
C MET A 41 8.82 1.66 0.00
N LYS A 42 9.39 2.37 -0.97
CA LYS A 42 9.57 1.94 -2.38
C LYS A 42 8.29 1.46 -3.06
N PRO A 43 7.17 2.19 -3.01
CA PRO A 43 6.00 1.82 -3.78
C PRO A 43 6.33 1.81 -5.27
N GLN A 44 5.74 0.90 -6.03
CA GLN A 44 6.02 0.77 -7.48
C GLN A 44 5.11 1.65 -8.32
N VAL A 45 3.86 1.82 -7.89
CA VAL A 45 2.84 2.63 -8.57
C VAL A 45 2.13 3.56 -7.58
N LEU A 46 1.40 4.54 -8.08
CA LEU A 46 0.64 5.46 -7.24
C LEU A 46 -0.58 4.78 -6.60
N SER A 47 -1.36 4.05 -7.40
CA SER A 47 -2.67 3.52 -7.01
C SER A 47 -2.87 2.08 -7.49
N TYR A 48 -3.77 1.35 -6.83
CA TYR A 48 -4.23 0.03 -7.26
C TYR A 48 -4.87 0.04 -8.66
N THR A 49 -5.32 1.19 -9.16
CA THR A 49 -5.89 1.33 -10.51
C THR A 49 -4.84 1.17 -11.62
N GLU A 50 -3.56 1.23 -11.28
CA GLU A 50 -2.43 1.02 -12.20
C GLU A 50 -1.97 -0.45 -12.24
N LEU A 51 -2.51 -1.29 -11.35
CA LEU A 51 -2.21 -2.73 -11.32
C LEU A 51 -3.17 -3.47 -12.26
N ASP A 52 -2.63 -4.20 -13.22
CA ASP A 52 -3.46 -5.04 -14.10
C ASP A 52 -3.95 -6.32 -13.39
N SER A 53 -5.04 -6.88 -13.90
CA SER A 53 -5.70 -8.02 -13.28
C SER A 53 -4.86 -9.31 -13.33
N GLU A 54 -4.05 -9.52 -14.36
CA GLU A 54 -3.18 -10.68 -14.51
C GLU A 54 -2.06 -10.62 -13.46
N PHE A 55 -1.44 -9.45 -13.30
CA PHE A 55 -0.45 -9.20 -12.27
C PHE A 55 -1.02 -9.46 -10.87
N ILE A 56 -2.24 -8.92 -10.57
CA ILE A 56 -2.90 -9.14 -9.29
C ILE A 56 -3.11 -10.63 -9.02
N GLN A 57 -3.58 -11.41 -10.00
CA GLN A 57 -3.79 -12.85 -9.82
C GLN A 57 -2.48 -13.62 -9.58
N LYS A 58 -1.41 -13.24 -10.27
CA LYS A 58 -0.08 -13.83 -10.07
C LYS A 58 0.44 -13.54 -8.65
N GLU A 59 0.38 -12.30 -8.22
CA GLU A 59 0.81 -11.90 -6.88
C GLU A 59 -0.06 -12.52 -5.78
N LYS A 60 -1.35 -12.73 -6.05
CA LYS A 60 -2.26 -13.42 -5.13
C LYS A 60 -1.80 -14.84 -4.81
N VAL A 61 -1.39 -15.57 -5.83
CA VAL A 61 -0.85 -16.94 -5.65
C VAL A 61 0.42 -16.89 -4.79
N ALA A 62 1.33 -15.94 -5.05
CA ALA A 62 2.57 -15.79 -4.31
C ALA A 62 2.33 -15.40 -2.83
N ILE A 63 1.48 -14.40 -2.58
CA ILE A 63 1.12 -13.94 -1.23
C ILE A 63 0.45 -15.06 -0.43
N ILE A 64 -0.49 -15.80 -1.04
CA ILE A 64 -1.14 -16.93 -0.36
C ILE A 64 -0.15 -18.03 -0.02
N ALA A 65 0.80 -18.33 -0.91
CA ALA A 65 1.85 -19.33 -0.65
C ALA A 65 2.78 -18.89 0.50
N GLU A 66 3.17 -17.61 0.53
CA GLU A 66 3.95 -17.01 1.62
C GLU A 66 3.23 -17.16 2.96
N LEU A 67 1.96 -16.70 3.04
CA LEU A 67 1.15 -16.78 4.27
C LEU A 67 0.94 -18.23 4.75
N LYS A 68 0.76 -19.18 3.83
CA LYS A 68 0.65 -20.61 4.20
C LYS A 68 1.92 -21.13 4.83
N LYS A 69 3.08 -20.78 4.25
CA LYS A 69 4.39 -21.16 4.79
C LYS A 69 4.63 -20.56 6.18
N GLU A 70 4.31 -19.28 6.34
CA GLU A 70 4.40 -18.61 7.65
C GLU A 70 3.46 -19.26 8.67
N ASN A 71 2.25 -19.65 8.27
CA ASN A 71 1.30 -20.34 9.14
C ASN A 71 1.80 -21.70 9.60
N GLU A 72 2.55 -22.45 8.78
CA GLU A 72 3.20 -23.69 9.20
C GLU A 72 4.22 -23.46 10.33
N GLU A 73 4.99 -22.37 10.23
CA GLU A 73 5.94 -21.97 11.27
C GLU A 73 5.24 -21.50 12.55
N LEU A 74 4.20 -20.67 12.41
CA LEU A 74 3.40 -20.19 13.53
C LEU A 74 2.70 -21.34 14.26
N GLN A 75 2.19 -22.32 13.53
CA GLN A 75 1.58 -23.52 14.11
C GLN A 75 2.58 -24.33 14.96
N ARG A 76 3.82 -24.48 14.47
CA ARG A 76 4.90 -25.15 15.23
C ARG A 76 5.25 -24.41 16.53
N LEU A 77 5.09 -23.06 16.50
CA LEU A 77 5.38 -22.19 17.64
C LEU A 77 4.16 -22.01 18.58
N GLY A 78 3.00 -22.63 18.28
CA GLY A 78 1.76 -22.44 19.03
C GLY A 78 1.21 -21.00 18.98
N LYS A 79 1.54 -20.24 17.92
CA LYS A 79 1.11 -18.86 17.74
C LYS A 79 -0.16 -18.78 16.89
N PRO A 80 -0.95 -17.68 17.01
CA PRO A 80 -2.10 -17.44 16.14
C PRO A 80 -1.70 -17.42 14.67
N LEU A 81 -2.52 -18.06 13.82
CA LEU A 81 -2.27 -18.14 12.39
C LEU A 81 -2.76 -16.89 11.69
N HIS A 82 -2.09 -16.51 10.61
CA HIS A 82 -2.58 -15.50 9.67
C HIS A 82 -3.84 -16.01 8.95
N LYS A 83 -4.82 -15.14 8.83
CA LYS A 83 -5.98 -15.42 7.99
C LYS A 83 -5.56 -15.33 6.53
N ILE A 84 -5.86 -16.37 5.75
CA ILE A 84 -5.63 -16.34 4.31
C ILE A 84 -6.70 -15.44 3.67
N PRO A 85 -6.33 -14.34 2.98
CA PRO A 85 -7.29 -13.42 2.40
C PRO A 85 -7.92 -14.01 1.13
N GLU A 86 -9.18 -13.71 0.91
CA GLU A 86 -9.89 -14.00 -0.34
C GLU A 86 -9.55 -13.00 -1.43
N TYR A 87 -9.34 -11.74 -1.06
CA TYR A 87 -8.95 -10.62 -1.91
C TYR A 87 -7.62 -10.06 -1.44
N ILE A 88 -6.82 -9.49 -2.34
CA ILE A 88 -5.52 -8.89 -2.02
C ILE A 88 -5.37 -7.45 -2.51
N SER A 89 -6.30 -6.97 -3.34
CA SER A 89 -6.30 -5.61 -3.89
C SER A 89 -7.67 -4.96 -3.82
N ARG A 90 -7.69 -3.65 -3.68
CA ARG A 90 -8.90 -2.82 -3.69
C ARG A 90 -9.68 -2.97 -4.99
N SER A 91 -9.02 -3.25 -6.10
CA SER A 91 -9.65 -3.50 -7.41
C SER A 91 -10.59 -4.71 -7.41
N GLU A 92 -10.36 -5.69 -6.53
CA GLU A 92 -11.23 -6.86 -6.36
C GLU A 92 -12.46 -6.56 -5.48
N LEU A 93 -12.43 -5.48 -4.67
CA LEU A 93 -13.48 -5.10 -3.72
C LEU A 93 -14.51 -4.17 -4.38
N ASN A 94 -15.30 -4.72 -5.30
CA ASN A 94 -16.41 -3.99 -5.90
C ASN A 94 -17.56 -3.75 -4.90
N GLU A 95 -18.54 -2.93 -5.31
CA GLU A 95 -19.68 -2.55 -4.46
C GLU A 95 -20.48 -3.78 -3.97
N SER A 96 -20.63 -4.80 -4.80
CA SER A 96 -21.32 -6.04 -4.45
C SER A 96 -20.60 -6.79 -3.32
N VAL A 97 -19.27 -6.93 -3.41
CA VAL A 97 -18.45 -7.56 -2.37
C VAL A 97 -18.54 -6.80 -1.05
N LEU A 98 -18.44 -5.47 -1.11
CA LEU A 98 -18.52 -4.63 0.10
C LEU A 98 -19.90 -4.71 0.76
N LYS A 99 -20.99 -4.67 -0.02
CA LYS A 99 -22.35 -4.82 0.50
C LYS A 99 -22.59 -6.21 1.10
N ALA A 100 -22.13 -7.27 0.42
CA ALA A 100 -22.25 -8.63 0.94
C ALA A 100 -21.49 -8.77 2.28
N LYS A 101 -20.30 -8.17 2.38
CA LYS A 101 -19.53 -8.18 3.63
C LYS A 101 -20.21 -7.40 4.74
N GLU A 102 -20.79 -6.25 4.45
CA GLU A 102 -21.54 -5.47 5.44
C GLU A 102 -22.74 -6.26 5.98
N VAL A 103 -23.49 -6.92 5.11
CA VAL A 103 -24.63 -7.80 5.52
C VAL A 103 -24.13 -8.91 6.44
N GLN A 104 -23.05 -9.61 6.06
CA GLN A 104 -22.45 -10.65 6.89
C GLN A 104 -22.04 -10.11 8.27
N LEU A 105 -21.40 -8.96 8.33
CA LEU A 105 -20.98 -8.35 9.60
C LEU A 105 -22.18 -7.97 10.50
N ARG A 106 -23.30 -7.53 9.91
CA ARG A 106 -24.55 -7.27 10.65
C ARG A 106 -25.14 -8.57 11.22
N GLU A 107 -25.13 -9.64 10.45
CA GLU A 107 -25.56 -10.96 10.92
C GLU A 107 -24.67 -11.49 12.05
N ASP A 108 -23.35 -11.33 11.94
CA ASP A 108 -22.39 -11.71 12.98
C ASP A 108 -22.61 -10.91 14.28
N LEU A 109 -22.88 -9.61 14.19
CA LEU A 109 -23.20 -8.77 15.35
C LEU A 109 -24.51 -9.19 16.02
N LYS A 110 -25.51 -9.56 15.23
CA LYS A 110 -26.80 -10.09 15.71
C LYS A 110 -26.61 -11.44 16.43
N ALA A 111 -25.83 -12.35 15.83
CA ALA A 111 -25.51 -13.64 16.45
C ALA A 111 -24.73 -13.51 17.77
N GLN A 112 -23.90 -12.46 17.89
CA GLN A 112 -23.19 -12.12 19.15
C GLN A 112 -24.10 -11.44 20.18
N GLY A 113 -25.39 -11.22 19.89
CA GLY A 113 -26.34 -10.55 20.79
C GLY A 113 -26.05 -9.08 21.01
N LYS A 114 -25.31 -8.41 20.10
CA LYS A 114 -25.00 -6.99 20.24
C LYS A 114 -26.21 -6.14 19.86
N PRO A 115 -26.61 -5.13 20.69
CA PRO A 115 -27.73 -4.26 20.39
C PRO A 115 -27.55 -3.50 19.08
N GLU A 116 -28.60 -3.39 18.27
CA GLU A 116 -28.57 -2.68 16.98
C GLU A 116 -28.11 -1.22 17.10
N GLN A 117 -28.42 -0.58 18.24
CA GLN A 117 -28.05 0.82 18.51
C GLN A 117 -26.54 1.12 18.47
N ILE A 118 -25.69 0.09 18.64
CA ILE A 118 -24.23 0.25 18.61
C ILE A 118 -23.60 -0.19 17.27
N TRP A 119 -24.39 -0.78 16.36
CA TRP A 119 -23.87 -1.29 15.09
C TRP A 119 -23.25 -0.19 14.24
N ASP A 120 -23.89 0.98 14.16
CA ASP A 120 -23.38 2.12 13.38
C ASP A 120 -22.01 2.63 13.87
N LYS A 121 -21.65 2.31 15.12
CA LYS A 121 -20.33 2.63 15.68
C LYS A 121 -19.30 1.52 15.43
N ILE A 122 -19.74 0.27 15.30
CA ILE A 122 -18.86 -0.90 15.17
C ILE A 122 -18.59 -1.23 13.70
N LEU A 123 -19.61 -1.18 12.86
CA LEU A 123 -19.54 -1.58 11.46
C LEU A 123 -18.45 -0.85 10.66
N PRO A 124 -18.29 0.49 10.78
CA PRO A 124 -17.23 1.18 10.04
C PRO A 124 -15.84 0.62 10.35
N GLY A 125 -15.50 0.42 11.62
CA GLY A 125 -14.21 -0.14 12.00
C GLY A 125 -14.00 -1.59 11.55
N GLN A 126 -15.07 -2.41 11.54
CA GLN A 126 -15.00 -3.78 11.01
C GLN A 126 -14.84 -3.80 9.50
N MET A 127 -15.49 -2.87 8.78
CA MET A 127 -15.32 -2.72 7.33
C MET A 127 -13.93 -2.22 6.98
N GLU A 128 -13.38 -1.24 7.71
CA GLU A 128 -12.01 -0.78 7.53
C GLU A 128 -11.01 -1.92 7.72
N ARG A 129 -11.20 -2.72 8.78
CA ARG A 129 -10.36 -3.90 9.01
C ARG A 129 -10.48 -4.92 7.88
N PHE A 130 -11.69 -5.20 7.40
CA PHE A 130 -11.89 -6.10 6.26
C PHE A 130 -11.16 -5.59 5.01
N ILE A 131 -11.25 -4.28 4.71
CA ILE A 131 -10.56 -3.67 3.58
C ILE A 131 -9.04 -3.79 3.77
N ALA A 132 -8.51 -3.46 4.96
CA ALA A 132 -7.10 -3.59 5.25
C ALA A 132 -6.59 -5.04 5.08
N ASP A 133 -7.32 -6.03 5.63
CA ASP A 133 -6.98 -7.45 5.50
C ASP A 133 -7.08 -7.96 4.04
N SER A 134 -7.83 -7.26 3.18
CA SER A 134 -8.10 -7.62 1.78
C SER A 134 -7.33 -6.78 0.76
N THR A 135 -6.35 -5.96 1.17
CA THR A 135 -5.58 -5.07 0.29
C THR A 135 -4.08 -5.19 0.52
N LEU A 136 -3.60 -6.40 0.84
CA LEU A 136 -2.18 -6.66 1.14
C LEU A 136 -1.25 -6.31 -0.04
N LEU A 137 -1.69 -6.52 -1.28
CA LEU A 137 -0.92 -6.16 -2.46
C LEU A 137 -0.79 -4.64 -2.57
N ASP A 138 -1.90 -3.92 -2.39
CA ASP A 138 -1.89 -2.46 -2.46
C ASP A 138 -0.96 -1.86 -1.40
N GLN A 139 -0.96 -2.43 -0.18
CA GLN A 139 -0.06 -2.02 0.91
C GLN A 139 1.42 -2.28 0.60
N ARG A 140 1.73 -3.25 -0.24
CA ARG A 140 3.11 -3.54 -0.67
C ARG A 140 3.55 -2.69 -1.85
N MET A 141 2.66 -2.48 -2.83
CA MET A 141 3.00 -2.02 -4.17
C MET A 141 2.59 -0.58 -4.46
N THR A 142 1.55 -0.05 -3.81
CA THR A 142 0.99 1.26 -4.17
C THR A 142 1.28 2.32 -3.13
N LEU A 143 1.62 3.54 -3.56
CA LEU A 143 1.87 4.66 -2.65
C LEU A 143 0.64 4.96 -1.78
N LEU A 144 -0.54 5.04 -2.39
CA LEU A 144 -1.78 5.38 -1.68
C LEU A 144 -2.25 4.29 -0.70
N GLY A 145 -1.92 3.03 -0.99
CA GLY A 145 -2.30 1.88 -0.15
C GLY A 145 -1.35 1.61 1.02
N GLN A 146 -0.12 2.13 0.98
CA GLN A 146 0.86 1.94 2.05
C GLN A 146 0.48 2.67 3.33
N PHE A 147 0.74 2.04 4.48
CA PHE A 147 0.64 2.71 5.77
C PHE A 147 1.72 3.77 5.91
N TYR A 148 1.32 4.95 6.37
CA TYR A 148 2.22 6.11 6.44
C TYR A 148 3.27 5.94 7.55
N VAL A 149 4.55 6.10 7.23
CA VAL A 149 5.65 5.92 8.19
C VAL A 149 5.61 6.87 9.40
N MET A 150 4.90 8.00 9.30
CA MET A 150 4.74 8.96 10.39
C MET A 150 3.47 8.71 11.21
N ASP A 151 2.52 7.90 10.69
CA ASP A 151 1.29 7.49 11.35
C ASP A 151 0.87 6.12 10.82
N ASP A 152 1.35 5.05 11.44
CA ASP A 152 1.15 3.65 11.07
C ASP A 152 -0.32 3.16 11.16
N LYS A 153 -1.22 4.02 11.65
CA LYS A 153 -2.66 3.74 11.71
C LYS A 153 -3.42 4.15 10.46
N LYS A 154 -2.80 4.96 9.60
CA LYS A 154 -3.42 5.51 8.39
C LYS A 154 -2.62 5.14 7.15
N THR A 155 -3.32 4.80 6.08
CA THR A 155 -2.72 4.75 4.75
C THR A 155 -2.46 6.16 4.23
N ILE A 156 -1.61 6.29 3.21
CA ILE A 156 -1.38 7.58 2.55
C ILE A 156 -2.70 8.17 2.01
N ALA A 157 -3.59 7.34 1.46
CA ALA A 157 -4.92 7.79 1.03
C ALA A 157 -5.71 8.40 2.20
N GLN A 158 -5.76 7.73 3.36
CA GLN A 158 -6.45 8.24 4.54
C GLN A 158 -5.81 9.51 5.12
N VAL A 159 -4.49 9.66 4.99
CA VAL A 159 -3.78 10.90 5.37
C VAL A 159 -4.21 12.06 4.47
N LEU A 160 -4.32 11.83 3.14
CA LEU A 160 -4.81 12.82 2.19
C LEU A 160 -6.26 13.21 2.48
N ASP A 161 -7.14 12.24 2.74
CA ASP A 161 -8.53 12.48 3.10
C ASP A 161 -8.65 13.29 4.39
N SER A 162 -7.88 12.93 5.42
CA SER A 162 -7.86 13.66 6.69
C SER A 162 -7.40 15.12 6.50
N LYS A 163 -6.36 15.33 5.66
CA LYS A 163 -5.84 16.67 5.36
C LYS A 163 -6.81 17.47 4.51
N SER A 164 -7.52 16.84 3.58
CA SER A 164 -8.59 17.46 2.79
C SER A 164 -9.74 17.97 3.67
N GLN A 165 -10.14 17.17 4.65
CA GLN A 165 -11.16 17.56 5.63
C GLN A 165 -10.68 18.72 6.53
N GLU A 166 -9.44 18.64 7.05
CA GLU A 166 -8.84 19.68 7.90
C GLU A 166 -8.80 21.03 7.20
N LEU A 167 -8.42 21.06 5.93
CA LEU A 167 -8.29 22.28 5.13
C LEU A 167 -9.59 22.66 4.41
N ASN A 168 -10.63 21.82 4.52
CA ASN A 168 -11.87 21.94 3.76
C ASN A 168 -11.58 22.20 2.26
N ASP A 169 -10.70 21.36 1.69
CA ASP A 169 -10.21 21.45 0.32
C ASP A 169 -10.11 20.05 -0.30
N SER A 170 -10.04 19.96 -1.62
CA SER A 170 -9.75 18.69 -2.31
C SER A 170 -8.26 18.60 -2.55
N ILE A 171 -7.63 17.60 -1.90
CA ILE A 171 -6.19 17.37 -2.01
C ILE A 171 -5.97 15.96 -2.53
N GLU A 172 -5.24 15.84 -3.64
CA GLU A 172 -4.93 14.54 -4.27
C GLU A 172 -3.51 14.52 -4.80
N ILE A 173 -2.89 13.33 -4.80
CA ILE A 173 -1.65 13.07 -5.54
C ILE A 173 -2.07 12.66 -6.94
N VAL A 174 -1.60 13.39 -7.95
CA VAL A 174 -1.93 13.14 -9.36
C VAL A 174 -0.81 12.41 -10.10
N GLU A 175 0.41 12.52 -9.60
CA GLU A 175 1.57 11.87 -10.21
C GLU A 175 2.62 11.56 -9.15
N TYR A 176 3.27 10.41 -9.31
CA TYR A 176 4.34 9.91 -8.48
C TYR A 176 5.42 9.28 -9.34
N VAL A 177 6.66 9.67 -9.10
CA VAL A 177 7.83 9.07 -9.76
C VAL A 177 8.92 8.86 -8.73
N ARG A 178 9.54 7.67 -8.74
CA ARG A 178 10.69 7.31 -7.94
C ARG A 178 11.84 6.86 -8.85
N PHE A 179 13.03 7.32 -8.53
CA PHE A 179 14.26 6.93 -9.21
C PHE A 179 15.22 6.34 -8.20
N GLU A 180 15.85 5.23 -8.57
CA GLU A 180 16.97 4.67 -7.81
C GLU A 180 18.17 4.48 -8.72
N LEU A 181 19.34 4.93 -8.27
CA LEU A 181 20.57 4.82 -9.07
C LEU A 181 20.88 3.36 -9.40
N GLY A 182 20.95 3.05 -10.70
CA GLY A 182 21.17 1.69 -11.20
C GLY A 182 19.89 0.90 -11.47
N GLU A 183 18.70 1.46 -11.22
CA GLU A 183 17.43 0.86 -11.58
C GLU A 183 17.27 0.83 -13.12
N GLY A 184 16.87 -0.32 -13.68
CA GLY A 184 16.72 -0.50 -15.13
C GLY A 184 18.04 -0.68 -15.91
N ILE A 185 19.19 -0.66 -15.26
CA ILE A 185 20.47 -0.99 -15.90
C ILE A 185 20.67 -2.51 -15.80
N GLU A 186 20.65 -3.19 -16.95
CA GLU A 186 21.08 -4.59 -17.00
C GLU A 186 22.54 -4.67 -16.52
N LYS A 187 22.78 -5.37 -15.43
CA LYS A 187 24.14 -5.72 -15.03
C LYS A 187 24.72 -6.62 -16.12
N LYS A 188 25.66 -6.13 -16.91
CA LYS A 188 26.51 -7.02 -17.70
C LYS A 188 27.10 -8.02 -16.72
N VAL A 189 26.77 -9.27 -16.88
CA VAL A 189 27.48 -10.37 -16.22
C VAL A 189 28.85 -10.40 -16.88
N GLU A 190 29.80 -9.66 -16.31
CA GLU A 190 31.21 -9.79 -16.70
C GLU A 190 31.64 -11.15 -16.19
N ASP A 191 31.83 -12.07 -17.12
CA ASP A 191 32.44 -13.37 -16.84
C ASP A 191 33.94 -13.14 -16.63
N PHE A 192 34.28 -12.80 -15.37
CA PHE A 192 35.66 -12.51 -14.95
C PHE A 192 36.59 -13.69 -15.22
N ALA A 193 36.06 -14.92 -15.27
CA ALA A 193 36.83 -16.10 -15.60
C ALA A 193 37.22 -16.12 -17.12
N ALA A 194 36.29 -15.67 -17.98
CA ALA A 194 36.55 -15.55 -19.42
C ALA A 194 37.52 -14.40 -19.73
N GLU A 195 37.45 -13.27 -19.06
CA GLU A 195 38.39 -12.16 -19.21
C GLU A 195 39.81 -12.52 -18.75
N VAL A 196 39.96 -13.19 -17.62
CA VAL A 196 41.26 -13.66 -17.12
C VAL A 196 41.83 -14.70 -18.09
N ALA A 197 41.04 -15.62 -18.62
CA ALA A 197 41.48 -16.61 -19.58
C ALA A 197 41.94 -15.98 -20.92
N ALA A 198 41.31 -14.87 -21.34
CA ALA A 198 41.69 -14.13 -22.56
C ALA A 198 42.98 -13.31 -22.36
N GLN A 199 43.32 -12.90 -21.15
CA GLN A 199 44.57 -12.17 -20.83
C GLN A 199 45.79 -13.11 -20.61
N MET A 200 45.58 -14.41 -20.48
CA MET A 200 46.62 -15.41 -20.28
C MET A 200 47.06 -16.12 -21.58
N GLN A 201 46.54 -15.71 -22.74
CA GLN A 201 46.99 -16.13 -24.08
C GLN A 201 47.86 -15.03 -24.72
#